data_d851a52f675e32ca9d8eea385424fbd7
#
_entry.id   d851a52f675e32ca9d8eea385424fbd7
#
_cell.length_a   1.000
_cell.length_b   1.000
_cell.length_c   1.000
_cell.angle_alpha   90.00
_cell.angle_beta   90.00
_cell.angle_gamma   90.00
#
_symmetry.space_group_name_H-M   'P 1'
#
loop_
_entity.id
_entity.type
_entity.pdbx_description
1 polymer ?
#
loop_
_entity_poly.entity_id
_entity_poly.type
_entity_poly.pdbx_seq_one_letter_code
_entity_poly.pdbx_strand_id
1 'polypeptide(L)'
;FQDFTGVPVFVDFAVMREACAQLGGDPTKINPQIPCDLVIDHSVIADVAGCAGALAQNMELEFSRNKERYDFLKWSRESFENVRIVPPGAGICHQLNIEQFAHVTMTADGAPGEQPTAYFDTLVGTDSHTPTANGIGVLGWGVGGIEAEAAALGQPITTLVPKVVGVRLSGELGEGVAAMDVALSFAQMLRAKGVV
;
A
#
# COMPACT_ATOMS: atom_id res chain seq x y z
N PHE A 1 0.31 -2.77 0.01
CA PHE A 1 -1.04 -3.39 -0.07
C PHE A 1 -1.91 -2.86 1.06
N GLN A 2 -3.15 -2.53 0.76
CA GLN A 2 -4.21 -2.30 1.73
C GLN A 2 -4.91 -3.64 2.04
N ASP A 3 -5.50 -3.80 3.22
CA ASP A 3 -5.98 -5.10 3.72
C ASP A 3 -7.02 -5.80 2.84
N PHE A 4 -8.00 -5.08 2.29
CA PHE A 4 -9.07 -5.71 1.51
C PHE A 4 -8.63 -6.19 0.12
N THR A 5 -7.59 -5.61 -0.44
CA THR A 5 -7.02 -5.98 -1.74
C THR A 5 -5.71 -6.75 -1.59
N GLY A 6 -4.98 -6.56 -0.50
CA GLY A 6 -3.70 -7.19 -0.25
C GLY A 6 -3.79 -8.59 0.34
N VAL A 7 -4.74 -8.84 1.25
CA VAL A 7 -4.91 -10.20 1.80
C VAL A 7 -5.16 -11.24 0.70
N PRO A 8 -6.03 -10.99 -0.31
CA PRO A 8 -6.17 -11.89 -1.44
C PRO A 8 -4.86 -12.17 -2.18
N VAL A 9 -4.01 -11.18 -2.40
CA VAL A 9 -2.70 -11.37 -3.06
C VAL A 9 -1.81 -12.33 -2.25
N PHE A 10 -1.79 -12.23 -0.93
CA PHE A 10 -1.05 -13.18 -0.10
C PHE A 10 -1.65 -14.60 -0.14
N VAL A 11 -2.97 -14.73 -0.30
CA VAL A 11 -3.62 -16.02 -0.57
C VAL A 11 -3.15 -16.58 -1.91
N ASP A 12 -3.07 -15.75 -2.95
CA ASP A 12 -2.57 -16.16 -4.26
C ASP A 12 -1.10 -16.63 -4.17
N PHE A 13 -0.23 -15.95 -3.43
CA PHE A 13 1.13 -16.44 -3.18
C PHE A 13 1.15 -17.80 -2.48
N ALA A 14 0.26 -18.04 -1.52
CA ALA A 14 0.17 -19.34 -0.85
C ALA A 14 -0.29 -20.44 -1.83
N VAL A 15 -1.29 -20.17 -2.67
CA VAL A 15 -1.78 -21.09 -3.72
C VAL A 15 -0.70 -21.35 -4.76
N MET A 16 0.07 -20.33 -5.16
CA MET A 16 1.21 -20.49 -6.07
C MET A 16 2.27 -21.43 -5.48
N ARG A 17 2.55 -21.33 -4.19
CA ARG A 17 3.47 -22.26 -3.50
C ARG A 17 2.96 -23.70 -3.54
N GLU A 18 1.68 -23.89 -3.28
CA GLU A 18 1.05 -25.20 -3.38
C GLU A 18 1.14 -25.77 -4.79
N ALA A 19 0.77 -25.00 -5.80
CA ALA A 19 0.87 -25.39 -7.20
C ALA A 19 2.31 -25.69 -7.62
N CYS A 20 3.27 -24.90 -7.19
CA CYS A 20 4.69 -25.13 -7.43
C CYS A 20 5.15 -26.48 -6.86
N ALA A 21 4.75 -26.79 -5.63
CA ALA A 21 5.06 -28.08 -5.00
C ALA A 21 4.42 -29.25 -5.73
N GLN A 22 3.15 -29.13 -6.15
CA GLN A 22 2.45 -30.15 -6.95
C GLN A 22 3.14 -30.43 -8.29
N LEU A 23 3.73 -29.40 -8.90
CA LEU A 23 4.50 -29.51 -10.13
C LEU A 23 5.95 -30.01 -9.90
N GLY A 24 6.34 -30.33 -8.67
CA GLY A 24 7.67 -30.82 -8.31
C GLY A 24 8.73 -29.70 -8.21
N GLY A 25 8.32 -28.46 -8.17
CA GLY A 25 9.19 -27.31 -7.96
C GLY A 25 9.43 -27.04 -6.46
N ASP A 26 10.32 -26.09 -6.19
CA ASP A 26 10.61 -25.60 -4.85
C ASP A 26 9.66 -24.44 -4.50
N PRO A 27 8.70 -24.63 -3.57
CA PRO A 27 7.73 -23.59 -3.23
C PRO A 27 8.37 -22.37 -2.55
N THR A 28 9.56 -22.50 -1.98
CA THR A 28 10.26 -21.39 -1.33
C THR A 28 10.72 -20.32 -2.30
N LYS A 29 10.77 -20.64 -3.59
CA LYS A 29 11.07 -19.66 -4.67
C LYS A 29 9.94 -18.69 -4.95
N ILE A 30 8.73 -19.00 -4.51
CA ILE A 30 7.59 -18.09 -4.60
C ILE A 30 7.65 -17.13 -3.41
N ASN A 31 8.27 -15.99 -3.63
CA ASN A 31 8.42 -14.88 -2.69
C ASN A 31 8.34 -13.54 -3.41
N PRO A 32 7.86 -12.48 -2.76
CA PRO A 32 8.04 -11.13 -3.25
C PRO A 32 9.51 -10.81 -3.53
N GLN A 33 9.79 -10.31 -4.71
CA GLN A 33 11.14 -9.91 -5.15
C GLN A 33 11.48 -8.48 -4.74
N ILE A 34 10.46 -7.71 -4.34
CA ILE A 34 10.58 -6.32 -3.87
C ILE A 34 9.95 -6.21 -2.48
N PRO A 35 10.31 -5.20 -1.68
CA PRO A 35 9.67 -4.96 -0.39
C PRO A 35 8.16 -4.78 -0.54
N CYS A 36 7.40 -5.53 0.25
CA CYS A 36 5.94 -5.50 0.26
C CYS A 36 5.42 -5.20 1.66
N ASP A 37 4.69 -4.10 1.78
CA ASP A 37 3.99 -3.74 3.01
C ASP A 37 2.50 -4.02 2.86
N LEU A 38 1.93 -4.79 3.79
CA LEU A 38 0.50 -4.94 3.94
C LEU A 38 0.05 -4.18 5.19
N VAL A 39 -0.91 -3.29 5.05
CA VAL A 39 -1.45 -2.50 6.15
C VAL A 39 -2.89 -2.87 6.40
N ILE A 40 -3.19 -3.24 7.64
CA ILE A 40 -4.56 -3.45 8.10
C ILE A 40 -5.11 -2.08 8.48
N ASP A 41 -5.98 -1.55 7.64
CA ASP A 41 -6.29 -0.14 7.59
C ASP A 41 -7.72 0.19 8.02
N HIS A 42 -8.71 -0.45 7.46
CA HIS A 42 -10.12 -0.11 7.64
C HIS A 42 -10.95 -1.15 8.38
N SER A 43 -10.33 -2.13 9.04
CA SER A 43 -11.06 -3.28 9.56
C SER A 43 -11.68 -3.05 10.95
N VAL A 44 -11.09 -2.18 11.76
CA VAL A 44 -11.61 -1.93 13.12
C VAL A 44 -12.91 -1.16 13.07
N ILE A 45 -13.98 -1.78 13.55
CA ILE A 45 -15.31 -1.17 13.63
C ILE A 45 -15.52 -0.59 15.04
N ALA A 46 -16.12 0.58 15.12
CA ALA A 46 -16.47 1.23 16.38
C ALA A 46 -17.81 0.69 16.93
N ASP A 47 -17.81 -0.55 17.41
CA ASP A 47 -18.99 -1.13 18.08
C ASP A 47 -19.25 -0.48 19.42
N VAL A 48 -18.20 -0.07 20.10
CA VAL A 48 -18.23 0.62 21.38
C VAL A 48 -17.65 2.01 21.20
N ALA A 49 -18.36 3.04 21.65
CA ALA A 49 -17.92 4.43 21.52
C ALA A 49 -18.24 5.24 22.78
N GLY A 50 -17.62 6.41 22.93
CA GLY A 50 -17.92 7.38 23.97
C GLY A 50 -17.52 6.98 25.40
N CYS A 51 -16.70 5.95 25.58
CA CYS A 51 -16.21 5.54 26.91
C CYS A 51 -14.69 5.26 26.91
N ALA A 52 -14.12 5.33 28.12
CA ALA A 52 -12.71 5.00 28.34
C ALA A 52 -12.48 3.53 28.06
N GLY A 53 -11.77 3.02 27.25
CA GLY A 53 -11.57 1.59 26.91
C GLY A 53 -12.32 1.13 25.68
N ALA A 54 -13.07 2.00 24.98
CA ALA A 54 -13.72 1.67 23.73
C ALA A 54 -12.73 1.14 22.70
N LEU A 55 -11.54 1.72 22.58
CA LEU A 55 -10.52 1.26 21.65
C LEU A 55 -10.11 -0.19 21.94
N ALA A 56 -9.81 -0.52 23.19
CA ALA A 56 -9.41 -1.87 23.57
C ALA A 56 -10.50 -2.90 23.26
N GLN A 57 -11.76 -2.58 23.59
CA GLN A 57 -12.90 -3.45 23.31
C GLN A 57 -13.12 -3.65 21.80
N ASN A 58 -13.01 -2.60 20.99
CA ASN A 58 -13.14 -2.71 19.55
C ASN A 58 -12.01 -3.54 18.94
N MET A 59 -10.78 -3.42 19.45
CA MET A 59 -9.66 -4.23 19.01
C MET A 59 -9.85 -5.71 19.36
N GLU A 60 -10.37 -6.02 20.55
CA GLU A 60 -10.68 -7.40 20.95
C GLU A 60 -11.76 -8.00 20.05
N LEU A 61 -12.82 -7.25 19.77
CA LEU A 61 -13.85 -7.66 18.83
C LEU A 61 -13.30 -7.88 17.42
N GLU A 62 -12.43 -7.02 16.94
CA GLU A 62 -11.78 -7.15 15.64
C GLU A 62 -10.98 -8.46 15.53
N PHE A 63 -10.11 -8.74 16.50
CA PHE A 63 -9.34 -9.98 16.51
C PHE A 63 -10.21 -11.23 16.64
N SER A 64 -11.29 -11.15 17.45
CA SER A 64 -12.24 -12.25 17.60
C SER A 64 -12.98 -12.56 16.29
N ARG A 65 -13.47 -11.52 15.60
CA ARG A 65 -14.22 -11.66 14.35
C ARG A 65 -13.39 -12.14 13.19
N ASN A 66 -12.15 -11.69 13.12
CA ASN A 66 -11.24 -11.91 11.98
C ASN A 66 -10.07 -12.83 12.33
N LYS A 67 -10.26 -13.73 13.31
CA LYS A 67 -9.20 -14.60 13.80
C LYS A 67 -8.51 -15.39 12.69
N GLU A 68 -9.26 -16.00 11.80
CA GLU A 68 -8.73 -16.80 10.69
C GLU A 68 -7.85 -15.95 9.77
N ARG A 69 -8.30 -14.74 9.42
CA ARG A 69 -7.52 -13.79 8.61
C ARG A 69 -6.21 -13.41 9.29
N TYR A 70 -6.23 -13.15 10.59
CA TYR A 70 -5.01 -12.76 11.31
C TYR A 70 -4.07 -13.92 11.55
N ASP A 71 -4.58 -15.12 11.76
CA ASP A 71 -3.76 -16.34 11.81
C ASP A 71 -3.04 -16.57 10.47
N PHE A 72 -3.75 -16.39 9.35
CA PHE A 72 -3.17 -16.47 8.01
C PHE A 72 -2.11 -15.37 7.77
N LEU A 73 -2.38 -14.14 8.15
CA LEU A 73 -1.42 -13.04 7.99
C LEU A 73 -0.18 -13.23 8.86
N LYS A 74 -0.34 -13.77 10.06
CA LYS A 74 0.79 -14.14 10.91
C LYS A 74 1.67 -15.19 10.24
N TRP A 75 1.05 -16.24 9.71
CA TRP A 75 1.74 -17.25 8.93
C TRP A 75 2.44 -16.65 7.69
N SER A 76 1.78 -15.77 6.96
CA SER A 76 2.34 -15.11 5.78
C SER A 76 3.61 -14.33 6.12
N ARG A 77 3.60 -13.55 7.20
CA ARG A 77 4.75 -12.79 7.67
C ARG A 77 5.95 -13.68 8.02
N GLU A 78 5.70 -14.88 8.53
CA GLU A 78 6.74 -15.84 8.91
C GLU A 78 7.23 -16.69 7.73
N SER A 79 6.41 -16.82 6.68
CA SER A 79 6.64 -17.71 5.55
C SER A 79 7.20 -17.02 4.31
N PHE A 80 6.93 -15.74 4.13
CA PHE A 80 7.41 -14.98 2.98
C PHE A 80 8.52 -14.01 3.39
N GLU A 81 9.54 -13.90 2.54
CA GLU A 81 10.58 -12.88 2.63
C GLU A 81 10.07 -11.55 2.04
N ASN A 82 10.72 -10.44 2.38
CA ASN A 82 10.38 -9.09 1.91
C ASN A 82 8.94 -8.64 2.25
N VAL A 83 8.32 -9.22 3.27
CA VAL A 83 6.96 -8.90 3.68
C VAL A 83 6.95 -8.27 5.06
N ARG A 84 6.33 -7.11 5.16
CA ARG A 84 6.00 -6.47 6.43
C ARG A 84 4.48 -6.33 6.55
N ILE A 85 3.93 -6.76 7.67
CA ILE A 85 2.49 -6.64 7.95
C ILE A 85 2.30 -5.70 9.14
N VAL A 86 1.54 -4.64 8.92
CA VAL A 86 1.19 -3.66 9.95
C VAL A 86 -0.17 -4.04 10.53
N PRO A 87 -0.24 -4.30 11.84
CA PRO A 87 -1.47 -4.76 12.48
C PRO A 87 -2.56 -3.68 12.52
N PRO A 88 -3.83 -4.07 12.78
CA PRO A 88 -4.92 -3.11 12.94
C PRO A 88 -4.65 -2.16 14.11
N GLY A 89 -5.20 -0.95 14.03
CA GLY A 89 -5.04 0.08 15.06
C GLY A 89 -3.73 0.87 15.00
N ALA A 90 -2.84 0.56 14.05
CA ALA A 90 -1.59 1.30 13.86
C ALA A 90 -1.78 2.63 13.11
N GLY A 91 -2.95 2.86 12.52
CA GLY A 91 -3.33 4.05 11.77
C GLY A 91 -3.64 3.79 10.30
N ILE A 92 -4.12 4.80 9.61
CA ILE A 92 -4.52 4.74 8.21
C ILE A 92 -3.29 4.96 7.33
N CYS A 93 -2.96 3.99 6.49
CA CYS A 93 -1.73 3.98 5.69
C CYS A 93 -1.72 5.05 4.59
N HIS A 94 -2.84 5.31 3.97
CA HIS A 94 -2.90 6.10 2.75
C HIS A 94 -3.11 7.61 2.96
N GLN A 95 -3.27 8.05 4.18
CA GLN A 95 -3.46 9.49 4.48
C GLN A 95 -2.51 10.02 5.54
N LEU A 96 -2.28 9.28 6.61
CA LEU A 96 -1.54 9.77 7.78
C LEU A 96 -0.18 9.11 7.97
N ASN A 97 0.03 7.93 7.40
CA ASN A 97 1.23 7.12 7.63
C ASN A 97 2.01 6.83 6.35
N ILE A 98 1.72 7.51 5.24
CA ILE A 98 2.39 7.22 3.96
C ILE A 98 3.91 7.42 4.05
N GLU A 99 4.36 8.38 4.81
CA GLU A 99 5.78 8.65 5.08
C GLU A 99 6.49 7.55 5.88
N GLN A 100 5.74 6.64 6.50
CA GLN A 100 6.29 5.46 7.17
C GLN A 100 6.57 4.31 6.19
N PHE A 101 5.95 4.33 5.03
CA PHE A 101 6.02 3.29 4.01
C PHE A 101 6.78 3.74 2.77
N ALA A 102 6.70 5.01 2.42
CA ALA A 102 7.38 5.58 1.27
C ALA A 102 8.72 6.20 1.69
N HIS A 103 9.80 5.69 1.15
CA HIS A 103 11.14 6.21 1.38
C HIS A 103 11.55 7.08 0.19
N VAL A 104 11.91 8.34 0.40
CA VAL A 104 12.28 9.26 -0.69
C VAL A 104 13.54 8.77 -1.41
N THR A 105 14.48 8.21 -0.67
CA THR A 105 15.74 7.69 -1.21
C THR A 105 15.98 6.29 -0.70
N MET A 106 16.27 5.40 -1.61
CA MET A 106 16.65 4.02 -1.35
C MET A 106 18.12 3.81 -1.73
N THR A 107 18.71 2.75 -1.18
CA THR A 107 20.05 2.31 -1.55
C THR A 107 20.02 0.86 -1.96
N ALA A 108 20.72 0.54 -3.03
CA ALA A 108 21.01 -0.83 -3.44
C ALA A 108 22.51 -1.10 -3.22
N ASP A 109 22.81 -2.24 -2.63
CA ASP A 109 24.19 -2.69 -2.50
C ASP A 109 24.79 -2.94 -3.89
N GLY A 110 26.02 -2.48 -4.10
CA GLY A 110 26.77 -2.81 -5.30
C GLY A 110 27.27 -4.26 -5.28
N ALA A 111 27.78 -4.74 -6.41
CA ALA A 111 28.51 -5.99 -6.45
C ALA A 111 29.74 -5.93 -5.50
N PRO A 112 30.32 -7.07 -5.08
CA PRO A 112 31.50 -7.06 -4.22
C PRO A 112 32.62 -6.16 -4.78
N GLY A 113 32.94 -5.07 -4.06
CA GLY A 113 33.92 -4.06 -4.45
C GLY A 113 33.36 -2.83 -5.18
N GLU A 114 32.07 -2.77 -5.43
CA GLU A 114 31.36 -1.60 -5.96
C GLU A 114 30.77 -0.75 -4.83
N GLN A 115 30.58 0.54 -5.12
CA GLN A 115 29.92 1.46 -4.20
C GLN A 115 28.40 1.24 -4.25
N PRO A 116 27.68 1.39 -3.11
CA PRO A 116 26.22 1.37 -3.11
C PRO A 116 25.65 2.46 -4.02
N THR A 117 24.58 2.13 -4.71
CA THR A 117 23.85 3.08 -5.55
C THR A 117 22.66 3.64 -4.80
N ALA A 118 22.57 4.96 -4.69
CA ALA A 118 21.40 5.64 -4.20
C ALA A 118 20.44 5.99 -5.35
N TYR A 119 19.15 5.78 -5.17
CA TYR A 119 18.14 6.08 -6.15
C TYR A 119 16.86 6.61 -5.48
N PHE A 120 16.04 7.34 -6.24
CA PHE A 120 14.72 7.75 -5.76
C PHE A 120 13.76 6.58 -5.78
N ASP A 121 12.99 6.46 -4.71
CA ASP A 121 11.99 5.40 -4.60
C ASP A 121 10.76 5.69 -5.47
N THR A 122 10.13 4.61 -5.90
CA THR A 122 8.81 4.59 -6.53
C THR A 122 8.00 3.49 -5.87
N LEU A 123 6.69 3.67 -5.73
CA LEU A 123 5.83 2.64 -5.17
C LEU A 123 4.55 2.46 -5.98
N VAL A 124 4.06 1.25 -5.98
CA VAL A 124 2.71 0.91 -6.42
C VAL A 124 1.88 0.51 -5.21
N GLY A 125 0.61 0.86 -5.22
CA GLY A 125 -0.29 0.50 -4.15
C GLY A 125 -1.67 0.10 -4.67
N THR A 126 -2.35 -0.77 -3.93
CA THR A 126 -3.67 -1.28 -4.28
C THR A 126 -4.81 -0.39 -3.79
N ASP A 127 -4.51 0.82 -3.44
CA ASP A 127 -5.43 1.82 -2.91
C ASP A 127 -5.50 3.06 -3.82
N SER A 128 -6.67 3.67 -3.92
CA SER A 128 -6.89 4.89 -4.70
C SER A 128 -6.15 6.11 -4.13
N HIS A 129 -5.70 6.07 -2.89
CA HIS A 129 -4.94 7.13 -2.22
C HIS A 129 -3.42 6.98 -2.38
N THR A 130 -2.94 5.93 -3.07
CA THR A 130 -1.51 5.72 -3.34
C THR A 130 -0.81 6.96 -3.91
N PRO A 131 -1.44 7.76 -4.80
CA PRO A 131 -0.84 8.99 -5.31
C PRO A 131 -0.51 10.06 -4.26
N THR A 132 -0.98 9.95 -3.01
CA THR A 132 -0.58 10.86 -1.93
C THR A 132 0.92 10.81 -1.64
N ALA A 133 1.60 9.70 -1.95
CA ALA A 133 3.05 9.58 -1.87
C ALA A 133 3.80 10.62 -2.74
N ASN A 134 3.16 11.12 -3.81
CA ASN A 134 3.73 12.18 -4.64
C ASN A 134 3.93 13.49 -3.86
N GLY A 135 3.15 13.71 -2.80
CA GLY A 135 3.29 14.88 -1.92
C GLY A 135 4.62 14.94 -1.16
N ILE A 136 5.27 13.80 -0.94
CA ILE A 136 6.61 13.71 -0.34
C ILE A 136 7.72 13.45 -1.37
N GLY A 137 7.41 13.51 -2.66
CA GLY A 137 8.37 13.33 -3.75
C GLY A 137 8.61 11.90 -4.20
N VAL A 138 7.79 10.95 -3.75
CA VAL A 138 7.83 9.55 -4.20
C VAL A 138 6.77 9.35 -5.27
N LEU A 139 7.17 8.82 -6.43
CA LEU A 139 6.20 8.48 -7.48
C LEU A 139 5.35 7.29 -7.02
N GLY A 140 4.13 7.60 -6.54
CA GLY A 140 3.14 6.62 -6.15
C GLY A 140 2.09 6.42 -7.24
N TRP A 141 1.84 5.17 -7.61
CA TRP A 141 0.88 4.80 -8.64
C TRP A 141 -0.12 3.77 -8.12
N GLY A 142 -1.41 4.11 -8.20
CA GLY A 142 -2.48 3.18 -7.83
C GLY A 142 -2.68 2.11 -8.92
N VAL A 143 -2.70 0.85 -8.51
CA VAL A 143 -2.86 -0.31 -9.40
C VAL A 143 -3.89 -1.29 -8.85
N GLY A 144 -4.35 -2.21 -9.66
CA GLY A 144 -5.18 -3.33 -9.20
C GLY A 144 -4.37 -4.38 -8.44
N GLY A 145 -5.07 -5.30 -7.76
CA GLY A 145 -4.43 -6.37 -6.98
C GLY A 145 -3.50 -7.24 -7.83
N ILE A 146 -3.95 -7.67 -9.00
CA ILE A 146 -3.16 -8.51 -9.93
C ILE A 146 -1.90 -7.79 -10.43
N GLU A 147 -1.98 -6.48 -10.70
CA GLU A 147 -0.83 -5.69 -11.13
C GLU A 147 0.19 -5.52 -10.00
N ALA A 148 -0.30 -5.31 -8.77
CA ALA A 148 0.56 -5.25 -7.60
C ALA A 148 1.21 -6.60 -7.29
N GLU A 149 0.48 -7.70 -7.49
CA GLU A 149 1.00 -9.07 -7.39
C GLU A 149 2.11 -9.31 -8.40
N ALA A 150 1.89 -8.94 -9.67
CA ALA A 150 2.90 -9.04 -10.72
C ALA A 150 4.15 -8.23 -10.36
N ALA A 151 3.99 -7.00 -9.87
CA ALA A 151 5.10 -6.17 -9.42
C ALA A 151 5.85 -6.81 -8.25
N ALA A 152 5.12 -7.35 -7.27
CA ALA A 152 5.72 -8.02 -6.13
C ALA A 152 6.57 -9.23 -6.55
N LEU A 153 6.13 -9.96 -7.57
CA LEU A 153 6.88 -11.09 -8.16
C LEU A 153 7.99 -10.65 -9.14
N GLY A 154 8.32 -9.37 -9.20
CA GLY A 154 9.37 -8.84 -10.06
C GLY A 154 9.01 -8.75 -11.54
N GLN A 155 7.73 -8.86 -11.89
CA GLN A 155 7.27 -8.71 -13.26
C GLN A 155 7.08 -7.21 -13.60
N PRO A 156 7.44 -6.78 -14.81
CA PRO A 156 7.25 -5.40 -15.21
C PRO A 156 5.78 -5.09 -15.43
N ILE A 157 5.34 -3.94 -14.93
CA ILE A 157 4.03 -3.37 -15.25
C ILE A 157 4.20 -2.46 -16.47
N THR A 158 3.42 -2.71 -17.52
CA THR A 158 3.42 -1.86 -18.72
C THR A 158 2.29 -0.86 -18.62
N THR A 159 2.62 0.43 -18.64
CA THR A 159 1.65 1.53 -18.66
C THR A 159 1.87 2.41 -19.89
N LEU A 160 0.79 2.94 -20.46
CA LEU A 160 0.89 3.97 -21.48
C LEU A 160 1.43 5.26 -20.83
N VAL A 161 2.36 5.93 -21.51
CA VAL A 161 2.85 7.22 -21.05
C VAL A 161 1.69 8.22 -21.01
N PRO A 162 1.31 8.72 -19.83
CA PRO A 162 0.16 9.62 -19.73
C PRO A 162 0.49 11.02 -20.25
N LYS A 163 -0.53 11.74 -20.68
CA LYS A 163 -0.41 13.18 -20.90
C LYS A 163 -0.31 13.88 -19.56
N VAL A 164 0.70 14.71 -19.41
CA VAL A 164 0.89 15.48 -18.17
C VAL A 164 0.07 16.76 -18.23
N VAL A 165 -0.79 16.97 -17.23
CA VAL A 165 -1.54 18.20 -17.02
C VAL A 165 -1.00 18.88 -15.77
N GLY A 166 -0.39 20.05 -15.95
CA GLY A 166 0.12 20.85 -14.84
C GLY A 166 -0.94 21.82 -14.30
N VAL A 167 -0.97 21.95 -12.99
CA VAL A 167 -1.81 22.93 -12.29
C VAL A 167 -0.90 23.83 -11.46
N ARG A 168 -1.03 25.15 -11.65
CA ARG A 168 -0.33 26.14 -10.83
C ARG A 168 -1.31 26.77 -9.83
N LEU A 169 -1.02 26.60 -8.55
CA LEU A 169 -1.71 27.31 -7.48
C LEU A 169 -1.04 28.66 -7.24
N SER A 170 -1.85 29.71 -7.08
CA SER A 170 -1.36 31.06 -6.77
C SER A 170 -2.37 31.77 -5.89
N GLY A 171 -1.89 32.65 -5.02
CA GLY A 171 -2.72 33.38 -4.06
C GLY A 171 -2.77 32.65 -2.71
N GLU A 172 -3.70 33.08 -1.87
CA GLU A 172 -3.92 32.55 -0.52
C GLU A 172 -5.35 32.04 -0.38
N LEU A 173 -5.56 31.11 0.55
CA LEU A 173 -6.90 30.62 0.85
C LEU A 173 -7.71 31.72 1.56
N GLY A 174 -8.94 31.91 1.14
CA GLY A 174 -9.86 32.80 1.82
C GLY A 174 -10.22 32.34 3.22
N GLU A 175 -10.77 33.24 4.02
CA GLU A 175 -11.25 32.90 5.35
C GLU A 175 -12.33 31.80 5.28
N GLY A 176 -12.18 30.75 6.09
CA GLY A 176 -13.09 29.60 6.14
C GLY A 176 -12.88 28.56 5.05
N VAL A 177 -11.90 28.73 4.15
CA VAL A 177 -11.56 27.75 3.11
C VAL A 177 -10.45 26.83 3.59
N ALA A 178 -10.71 25.53 3.54
CA ALA A 178 -9.75 24.49 3.91
C ALA A 178 -9.01 23.92 2.67
N ALA A 179 -7.88 23.27 2.89
CA ALA A 179 -7.15 22.59 1.81
C ALA A 179 -8.01 21.53 1.08
N MET A 180 -8.96 20.93 1.79
CA MET A 180 -9.90 19.97 1.21
C MET A 180 -10.84 20.62 0.17
N ASP A 181 -11.25 21.87 0.38
CA ASP A 181 -12.08 22.58 -0.60
C ASP A 181 -11.33 22.81 -1.91
N VAL A 182 -10.03 23.08 -1.82
CA VAL A 182 -9.14 23.16 -2.98
C VAL A 182 -9.07 21.81 -3.69
N ALA A 183 -8.83 20.72 -2.97
CA ALA A 183 -8.74 19.38 -3.54
C ALA A 183 -10.03 18.97 -4.27
N LEU A 184 -11.18 19.21 -3.64
CA LEU A 184 -12.50 18.93 -4.23
C LEU A 184 -12.77 19.77 -5.47
N SER A 185 -12.43 21.05 -5.43
CA SER A 185 -12.58 21.97 -6.57
C SER A 185 -11.71 21.54 -7.76
N PHE A 186 -10.47 21.09 -7.49
CA PHE A 186 -9.61 20.53 -8.52
C PHE A 186 -10.17 19.23 -9.10
N ALA A 187 -10.59 18.31 -8.27
CA ALA A 187 -11.18 17.06 -8.72
C ALA A 187 -12.36 17.32 -9.67
N GLN A 188 -13.24 18.23 -9.30
CA GLN A 188 -14.38 18.63 -10.14
C GLN A 188 -13.93 19.23 -11.47
N MET A 189 -13.01 20.18 -11.43
CA MET A 189 -12.51 20.89 -12.63
C MET A 189 -11.78 19.95 -13.58
N LEU A 190 -10.92 19.05 -13.07
CA LEU A 190 -10.16 18.12 -13.87
C LEU A 190 -11.05 17.05 -14.48
N ARG A 191 -12.02 16.53 -13.73
CA ARG A 191 -13.03 15.60 -14.26
C ARG A 191 -13.85 16.22 -15.38
N ALA A 192 -14.27 17.46 -15.25
CA ALA A 192 -14.99 18.18 -16.32
C ALA A 192 -14.15 18.32 -17.60
N LYS A 193 -12.82 18.28 -17.50
CA LYS A 193 -11.88 18.31 -18.62
C LYS A 193 -11.45 16.91 -19.11
N GLY A 194 -12.01 15.85 -18.57
CA GLY A 194 -11.64 14.47 -18.91
C GLY A 194 -10.24 14.06 -18.42
N VAL A 195 -9.71 14.75 -17.41
CA VAL A 195 -8.47 14.38 -16.73
C VAL A 195 -8.84 13.47 -15.55
N VAL A 196 -8.23 12.31 -15.51
CA VAL A 196 -8.49 11.27 -14.49
C VAL A 196 -7.29 11.21 -13.54
#